data_6d073ceee85f5495b2def75ff65a6b5c
#
_entry.id   6d073ceee85f5495b2def75ff65a6b5c
#
_cell.length_a   1.000
_cell.length_b   1.000
_cell.length_c   1.000
_cell.angle_alpha   90.00
_cell.angle_beta   90.00
_cell.angle_gamma   90.00
#
_symmetry.space_group_name_H-M   'P 1'
#
loop_
_entity.id
_entity.type
_entity.pdbx_description
1 polymer ?
#
loop_
_entity_poly.entity_id
_entity_poly.type
_entity_poly.pdbx_seq_one_letter_code
_entity_poly.pdbx_strand_id
1 'polypeptide(L)'
;MDEPVQALRATAHPLRLRMLSLLTGAELSAAEVARELGITHANASYHLRVLARAGEVVVAGEERVRGGTAKRYRHPWREGLKPAGAARDVEVRAMGQELVRRWEDRTKDRAQLCDAELWVSEEAWAEAMTLVQRAAELVHEEARPPRSEGTRKIALTIAAFGMEP
;
A
#
# COMPACT_ATOMS: atom_id res chain seq x y z
N MET A 1 -0.30 -25.22 -4.25
CA MET A 1 0.67 -24.09 -4.16
C MET A 1 -0.01 -23.06 -3.27
N ASP A 2 0.49 -22.88 -2.05
CA ASP A 2 -0.22 -22.26 -0.95
C ASP A 2 -0.64 -20.81 -1.24
N GLU A 3 -1.93 -20.53 -1.05
CA GLU A 3 -2.57 -19.20 -1.20
C GLU A 3 -1.83 -18.07 -0.46
N PRO A 4 -1.28 -18.28 0.76
CA PRO A 4 -0.48 -17.28 1.45
C PRO A 4 0.81 -16.87 0.72
N VAL A 5 1.46 -17.80 0.03
CA VAL A 5 2.70 -17.53 -0.71
C VAL A 5 2.43 -16.71 -1.98
N GLN A 6 1.26 -16.87 -2.60
CA GLN A 6 0.87 -16.07 -3.77
C GLN A 6 0.53 -14.63 -3.37
N ALA A 7 -0.19 -14.44 -2.27
CA ALA A 7 -0.52 -13.10 -1.75
C ALA A 7 0.75 -12.30 -1.43
N LEU A 8 1.72 -12.92 -0.77
CA LEU A 8 2.99 -12.28 -0.41
C LEU A 8 3.87 -11.93 -1.61
N ARG A 9 3.94 -12.80 -2.62
CA ARG A 9 4.59 -12.47 -3.88
C ARG A 9 3.87 -11.36 -4.64
N ALA A 10 2.57 -11.21 -4.40
CA ALA A 10 1.79 -10.13 -5.02
C ALA A 10 2.15 -8.75 -4.46
N THR A 11 2.44 -8.60 -3.17
CA THR A 11 2.85 -7.33 -2.56
C THR A 11 4.35 -7.05 -2.68
N ALA A 12 5.16 -8.06 -2.96
CA ALA A 12 6.61 -7.99 -3.06
C ALA A 12 7.16 -7.29 -4.32
N HIS A 13 6.41 -6.37 -4.91
CA HIS A 13 6.82 -5.64 -6.11
C HIS A 13 6.52 -4.14 -5.95
N PRO A 14 7.52 -3.25 -6.09
CA PRO A 14 7.36 -1.81 -5.86
C PRO A 14 6.16 -1.20 -6.59
N LEU A 15 5.97 -1.53 -7.87
CA LEU A 15 4.84 -1.02 -8.64
C LEU A 15 3.48 -1.45 -8.06
N ARG A 16 3.36 -2.68 -7.52
CA ARG A 16 2.12 -3.16 -6.91
C ARG A 16 1.84 -2.47 -5.58
N LEU A 17 2.85 -2.15 -4.77
CA LEU A 17 2.69 -1.31 -3.58
C LEU A 17 2.16 0.09 -3.94
N ARG A 18 2.64 0.67 -5.04
CA ARG A 18 2.13 1.94 -5.56
C ARG A 18 0.68 1.85 -6.00
N MET A 19 0.29 0.75 -6.66
CA MET A 19 -1.10 0.50 -7.04
C MET A 19 -2.01 0.35 -5.82
N LEU A 20 -1.61 -0.42 -4.81
CA LEU A 20 -2.37 -0.56 -3.56
C LEU A 20 -2.56 0.79 -2.88
N SER A 21 -1.51 1.60 -2.79
CA SER A 21 -1.62 2.96 -2.24
C SER A 21 -2.62 3.84 -2.97
N LEU A 22 -2.68 3.78 -4.31
CA LEU A 22 -3.68 4.51 -5.11
C LEU A 22 -5.10 4.00 -4.85
N LEU A 23 -5.25 2.67 -4.80
CA LEU A 23 -6.55 1.99 -4.68
C LEU A 23 -7.09 1.99 -3.24
N THR A 24 -6.32 2.46 -2.28
CA THR A 24 -6.79 2.72 -0.91
C THR A 24 -7.72 3.93 -0.86
N GLY A 25 -7.38 5.01 -1.55
CA GLY A 25 -8.14 6.28 -1.53
C GLY A 25 -9.15 6.43 -2.68
N ALA A 26 -9.16 5.52 -3.64
CA ALA A 26 -10.00 5.65 -4.84
C ALA A 26 -10.33 4.31 -5.49
N GLU A 27 -11.49 4.26 -6.12
CA GLU A 27 -11.84 3.17 -7.04
C GLU A 27 -11.40 3.56 -8.45
N LEU A 28 -10.44 2.83 -9.01
CA LEU A 28 -9.83 3.18 -10.30
C LEU A 28 -9.88 2.00 -11.28
N SER A 29 -10.06 2.35 -12.56
CA SER A 29 -9.88 1.42 -13.68
C SER A 29 -8.40 1.22 -14.02
N ALA A 30 -8.09 0.21 -14.81
CA ALA A 30 -6.71 -0.03 -15.29
C ALA A 30 -6.15 1.15 -16.09
N ALA A 31 -6.99 1.86 -16.83
CA ALA A 31 -6.59 3.05 -17.61
C ALA A 31 -6.23 4.23 -16.69
N GLU A 32 -6.99 4.44 -15.63
CA GLU A 32 -6.72 5.49 -14.64
C GLU A 32 -5.46 5.18 -13.85
N VAL A 33 -5.29 3.93 -13.38
CA VAL A 33 -4.04 3.48 -12.71
C VAL A 33 -2.83 3.66 -13.64
N ALA A 34 -2.96 3.30 -14.91
CA ALA A 34 -1.88 3.47 -15.89
C ALA A 34 -1.46 4.94 -16.02
N ARG A 35 -2.43 5.84 -16.13
CA ARG A 35 -2.20 7.30 -16.23
C ARG A 35 -1.55 7.86 -14.96
N GLU A 36 -2.05 7.49 -13.78
CA GLU A 36 -1.53 7.98 -12.49
C GLU A 36 -0.08 7.52 -12.21
N LEU A 37 0.27 6.32 -12.65
CA LEU A 37 1.60 5.74 -12.43
C LEU A 37 2.58 5.92 -13.58
N GLY A 38 2.13 6.49 -14.72
CA GLY A 38 2.97 6.68 -15.91
C GLY A 38 3.39 5.35 -16.55
N ILE A 39 2.51 4.35 -16.57
CA ILE A 39 2.77 3.02 -17.15
C ILE A 39 1.77 2.70 -18.27
N THR A 40 2.03 1.65 -19.04
CA THR A 40 1.09 1.21 -20.08
C THR A 40 -0.17 0.59 -19.50
N HIS A 41 -1.30 0.71 -20.20
CA HIS A 41 -2.55 0.04 -19.82
C HIS A 41 -2.39 -1.48 -19.69
N ALA A 42 -1.62 -2.11 -20.58
CA ALA A 42 -1.35 -3.55 -20.52
C ALA A 42 -0.61 -3.94 -19.23
N ASN A 43 0.37 -3.15 -18.82
CA ASN A 43 1.12 -3.35 -17.56
C ASN A 43 0.21 -3.17 -16.34
N ALA A 44 -0.60 -2.10 -16.29
CA ALA A 44 -1.59 -1.89 -15.24
C ALA A 44 -2.57 -3.07 -15.13
N SER A 45 -3.15 -3.49 -16.26
CA SER A 45 -4.09 -4.61 -16.31
C SER A 45 -3.47 -5.93 -15.86
N TYR A 46 -2.21 -6.18 -16.19
CA TYR A 46 -1.48 -7.36 -15.74
C TYR A 46 -1.33 -7.37 -14.21
N HIS A 47 -0.81 -6.29 -13.64
CA HIS A 47 -0.58 -6.20 -12.20
C HIS A 47 -1.88 -6.19 -11.39
N LEU A 48 -2.92 -5.52 -11.86
CA LEU A 48 -4.24 -5.56 -11.21
C LEU A 48 -4.83 -6.98 -11.17
N ARG A 49 -4.65 -7.77 -12.23
CA ARG A 49 -5.07 -9.19 -12.22
C ARG A 49 -4.26 -10.02 -11.23
N VAL A 50 -2.96 -9.77 -11.09
CA VAL A 50 -2.12 -10.44 -10.08
C VAL A 50 -2.61 -10.08 -8.67
N LEU A 51 -2.84 -8.80 -8.39
CA LEU A 51 -3.35 -8.32 -7.10
C LEU A 51 -4.75 -8.87 -6.80
N ALA A 52 -5.63 -8.93 -7.80
CA ALA A 52 -6.99 -9.47 -7.63
C ALA A 52 -6.98 -10.97 -7.33
N ARG A 53 -6.12 -11.75 -7.99
CA ARG A 53 -5.95 -13.19 -7.69
C ARG A 53 -5.40 -13.44 -6.29
N ALA A 54 -4.61 -12.50 -5.77
CA ALA A 54 -4.06 -12.56 -4.41
C ALA A 54 -5.01 -12.00 -3.34
N GLY A 55 -6.20 -11.49 -3.73
CA GLY A 55 -7.15 -10.89 -2.81
C GLY A 55 -6.75 -9.48 -2.31
N GLU A 56 -5.66 -8.92 -2.84
CA GLU A 56 -5.17 -7.60 -2.42
C GLU A 56 -5.99 -6.43 -3.01
N VAL A 57 -6.69 -6.69 -4.10
CA VAL A 57 -7.68 -5.77 -4.65
C VAL A 57 -8.96 -6.52 -5.04
N VAL A 58 -10.08 -5.83 -4.93
CA VAL A 58 -11.40 -6.33 -5.33
C VAL A 58 -11.98 -5.49 -6.46
N VAL A 59 -12.85 -6.10 -7.26
CA VAL A 59 -13.66 -5.37 -8.24
C VAL A 59 -14.78 -4.69 -7.49
N ALA A 60 -14.75 -3.35 -7.43
CA ALA A 60 -15.75 -2.54 -6.75
C ALA A 60 -16.95 -2.23 -7.65
N GLY A 61 -16.78 -2.30 -8.96
CA GLY A 61 -17.82 -2.03 -9.93
C GLY A 61 -17.32 -2.11 -11.36
N GLU A 62 -18.23 -1.82 -12.29
CA GLU A 62 -17.95 -1.74 -13.72
C GLU A 62 -18.46 -0.40 -14.27
N GLU A 63 -17.72 0.19 -15.16
CA GLU A 63 -18.04 1.45 -15.82
C GLU A 63 -18.13 1.25 -17.34
N ARG A 64 -19.16 1.82 -17.96
CA ARG A 64 -19.32 1.78 -19.41
C ARG A 64 -18.35 2.80 -20.05
N VAL A 65 -17.46 2.30 -20.89
CA VAL A 65 -16.47 3.12 -21.61
C VAL A 65 -16.66 2.98 -23.12
N ARG A 66 -16.06 3.89 -23.91
CA ARG A 66 -16.08 3.74 -25.38
C ARG A 66 -15.40 2.43 -25.77
N GLY A 67 -16.19 1.49 -26.32
CA GLY A 67 -15.70 0.18 -26.77
C GLY A 67 -15.86 -0.97 -25.79
N GLY A 68 -16.59 -0.79 -24.66
CA GLY A 68 -16.86 -1.91 -23.73
C GLY A 68 -17.12 -1.50 -22.29
N THR A 69 -16.75 -2.38 -21.38
CA THR A 69 -16.89 -2.18 -19.93
C THR A 69 -15.52 -2.24 -19.28
N ALA A 70 -15.20 -1.27 -18.44
CA ALA A 70 -13.99 -1.23 -17.62
C ALA A 70 -14.32 -1.64 -16.18
N LYS A 71 -13.53 -2.55 -15.60
CA LYS A 71 -13.60 -2.87 -14.17
C LYS A 71 -12.95 -1.78 -13.36
N ARG A 72 -13.59 -1.42 -12.25
CA ARG A 72 -13.02 -0.53 -11.23
C ARG A 72 -12.54 -1.38 -10.05
N TYR A 73 -11.37 -1.07 -9.56
CA TYR A 73 -10.70 -1.81 -8.50
C TYR A 73 -10.53 -0.94 -7.27
N ARG A 74 -10.63 -1.54 -6.08
CA ARG A 74 -10.26 -0.92 -4.79
C ARG A 74 -9.40 -1.86 -3.97
N HIS A 75 -8.61 -1.32 -3.04
CA HIS A 75 -7.87 -2.10 -2.06
C HIS A 75 -8.67 -2.18 -0.76
N PRO A 76 -9.10 -3.39 -0.32
CA PRO A 76 -9.85 -3.60 0.92
C PRO A 76 -8.88 -3.62 2.13
N TRP A 77 -8.17 -2.54 2.37
CA TRP A 77 -7.06 -2.46 3.32
C TRP A 77 -7.42 -2.89 4.76
N ARG A 78 -8.68 -2.67 5.18
CA ARG A 78 -9.16 -3.12 6.50
C ARG A 78 -9.25 -4.64 6.63
N GLU A 79 -9.53 -5.33 5.54
CA GLU A 79 -9.67 -6.80 5.48
C GLU A 79 -8.31 -7.48 5.33
N GLY A 80 -7.26 -6.71 5.00
CA GLY A 80 -5.93 -7.20 4.63
C GLY A 80 -4.86 -7.13 5.72
N LEU A 81 -5.18 -6.71 6.95
CA LEU A 81 -4.24 -6.71 8.08
C LEU A 81 -3.96 -8.16 8.52
N LYS A 82 -3.19 -8.89 7.71
CA LYS A 82 -2.78 -10.26 8.01
C LYS A 82 -1.61 -10.25 8.98
N PRO A 83 -1.58 -11.21 9.96
CA PRO A 83 -0.44 -11.36 10.86
C PRO A 83 0.88 -11.56 10.10
N ALA A 84 1.96 -11.08 10.67
CA ALA A 84 3.30 -11.28 10.13
C ALA A 84 3.66 -12.77 10.08
N GLY A 85 4.20 -13.23 8.94
CA GLY A 85 4.73 -14.57 8.76
C GLY A 85 6.01 -14.51 7.91
N ALA A 86 6.76 -15.60 7.86
CA ALA A 86 8.09 -15.74 7.25
C ALA A 86 8.23 -15.28 5.79
N ALA A 87 7.14 -14.96 5.11
CA ALA A 87 7.17 -14.50 3.73
C ALA A 87 7.20 -12.97 3.56
N ARG A 88 7.30 -12.19 4.66
CA ARG A 88 7.35 -10.71 4.62
C ARG A 88 8.70 -10.12 4.24
N ASP A 89 9.78 -10.88 4.24
CA ASP A 89 11.11 -10.35 3.89
C ASP A 89 11.15 -9.69 2.51
N VAL A 90 10.45 -10.27 1.54
CA VAL A 90 10.39 -9.72 0.17
C VAL A 90 9.54 -8.44 0.14
N GLU A 91 8.47 -8.37 0.93
CA GLU A 91 7.65 -7.18 1.09
C GLU A 91 8.43 -6.05 1.76
N VAL A 92 9.16 -6.35 2.84
CA VAL A 92 10.02 -5.38 3.55
C VAL A 92 11.08 -4.80 2.60
N ARG A 93 11.71 -5.61 1.75
CA ARG A 93 12.64 -5.13 0.73
C ARG A 93 11.98 -4.19 -0.28
N ALA A 94 10.78 -4.53 -0.76
CA ALA A 94 10.02 -3.69 -1.67
C ALA A 94 9.59 -2.37 -1.01
N MET A 95 9.19 -2.41 0.26
CA MET A 95 8.88 -1.22 1.07
C MET A 95 10.11 -0.32 1.22
N GLY A 96 11.29 -0.89 1.48
CA GLY A 96 12.55 -0.14 1.57
C GLY A 96 12.90 0.57 0.25
N GLN A 97 12.76 -0.10 -0.89
CA GLN A 97 12.95 0.51 -2.21
C GLN A 97 11.95 1.66 -2.46
N GLU A 98 10.68 1.46 -2.12
CA GLU A 98 9.66 2.51 -2.25
C GLU A 98 9.88 3.67 -1.27
N LEU A 99 10.40 3.42 -0.08
CA LEU A 99 10.77 4.47 0.87
C LEU A 99 11.84 5.39 0.27
N VAL A 100 12.93 4.82 -0.29
CA VAL A 100 13.99 5.61 -0.94
C VAL A 100 13.43 6.43 -2.08
N ARG A 101 12.67 5.82 -3.00
CA ARG A 101 12.06 6.53 -4.13
C ARG A 101 11.14 7.68 -3.67
N ARG A 102 10.27 7.42 -2.68
CA ARG A 102 9.34 8.44 -2.14
C ARG A 102 10.09 9.56 -1.44
N TRP A 103 11.22 9.26 -0.82
CA TRP A 103 12.07 10.24 -0.17
C TRP A 103 12.73 11.19 -1.18
N GLU A 104 13.12 10.70 -2.35
CA GLU A 104 13.63 11.53 -3.45
C GLU A 104 12.58 12.51 -3.97
N ASP A 105 11.32 12.06 -4.06
CA ASP A 105 10.18 12.85 -4.53
C ASP A 105 9.54 13.75 -3.44
N ARG A 106 10.09 13.78 -2.21
CA ARG A 106 9.48 14.53 -1.10
C ARG A 106 9.50 16.03 -1.33
N THR A 107 8.51 16.73 -0.75
CA THR A 107 8.57 18.18 -0.58
C THR A 107 9.61 18.53 0.49
N LYS A 108 10.08 19.80 0.51
CA LYS A 108 11.02 20.29 1.52
C LYS A 108 10.35 20.64 2.86
N ASP A 109 9.10 20.24 3.02
CA ASP A 109 8.32 20.44 4.24
C ASP A 109 8.79 19.53 5.38
N ARG A 110 8.07 19.63 6.49
CA ARG A 110 8.27 18.78 7.67
C ARG A 110 8.29 17.31 7.32
N ALA A 111 9.38 16.61 7.62
CA ALA A 111 9.48 15.15 7.61
C ALA A 111 9.78 14.68 9.03
N GLN A 112 9.17 13.57 9.44
CA GLN A 112 9.50 12.87 10.67
C GLN A 112 10.27 11.61 10.29
N LEU A 113 11.45 11.44 10.86
CA LEU A 113 12.25 10.22 10.78
C LEU A 113 12.52 9.73 12.19
N CYS A 114 12.37 8.45 12.41
CA CYS A 114 12.79 7.77 13.61
C CYS A 114 13.44 6.45 13.21
N ASP A 115 14.62 6.19 13.70
CA ASP A 115 15.35 4.95 13.55
C ASP A 115 15.98 4.62 14.91
N ALA A 116 15.63 3.47 15.47
CA ALA A 116 16.07 3.08 16.79
C ALA A 116 16.04 1.57 16.99
N GLU A 117 17.01 1.06 17.74
CA GLU A 117 17.05 -0.29 18.28
C GLU A 117 17.22 -0.16 19.79
N LEU A 118 16.17 -0.43 20.56
CA LEU A 118 16.06 -0.08 21.97
C LEU A 118 15.48 -1.22 22.80
N TRP A 119 15.88 -1.28 24.08
CA TRP A 119 15.23 -2.07 25.11
C TRP A 119 14.18 -1.20 25.78
N VAL A 120 12.93 -1.67 25.74
CA VAL A 120 11.77 -0.97 26.35
C VAL A 120 10.93 -1.95 27.15
N SER A 121 10.08 -1.45 28.04
CA SER A 121 9.12 -2.32 28.73
C SER A 121 8.03 -2.83 27.77
N GLU A 122 7.40 -3.97 28.12
CA GLU A 122 6.27 -4.52 27.36
C GLU A 122 5.10 -3.53 27.27
N GLU A 123 4.86 -2.77 28.35
CA GLU A 123 3.81 -1.75 28.38
C GLU A 123 4.09 -0.63 27.40
N ALA A 124 5.34 -0.12 27.39
CA ALA A 124 5.75 0.96 26.46
C ALA A 124 5.70 0.47 25.01
N TRP A 125 6.07 -0.81 24.77
CA TRP A 125 5.98 -1.41 23.44
C TRP A 125 4.52 -1.55 22.98
N ALA A 126 3.62 -2.02 23.83
CA ALA A 126 2.20 -2.16 23.52
C ALA A 126 1.54 -0.81 23.22
N GLU A 127 1.87 0.24 24.00
CA GLU A 127 1.40 1.60 23.74
C GLU A 127 1.93 2.13 22.40
N ALA A 128 3.23 1.97 22.12
CA ALA A 128 3.83 2.39 20.85
C ALA A 128 3.15 1.71 19.66
N MET A 129 2.89 0.41 19.72
CA MET A 129 2.19 -0.33 18.66
C MET A 129 0.76 0.17 18.45
N THR A 130 0.05 0.52 19.53
CA THR A 130 -1.29 1.11 19.45
C THR A 130 -1.27 2.47 18.72
N LEU A 131 -0.30 3.32 19.04
CA LEU A 131 -0.13 4.62 18.37
C LEU A 131 0.24 4.47 16.89
N VAL A 132 1.12 3.54 16.57
CA VAL A 132 1.52 3.20 15.19
C VAL A 132 0.30 2.72 14.37
N GLN A 133 -0.48 1.81 14.94
CA GLN A 133 -1.70 1.32 14.29
C GLN A 133 -2.70 2.45 14.08
N ARG A 134 -2.93 3.28 15.09
CA ARG A 134 -3.87 4.42 14.99
C ARG A 134 -3.43 5.43 13.93
N ALA A 135 -2.15 5.72 13.83
CA ALA A 135 -1.62 6.60 12.79
C ALA A 135 -1.84 6.04 11.38
N ALA A 136 -1.62 4.72 11.19
CA ALA A 136 -1.87 4.05 9.93
C ALA A 136 -3.36 4.07 9.56
N GLU A 137 -4.25 3.72 10.51
CA GLU A 137 -5.70 3.76 10.30
C GLU A 137 -6.18 5.14 9.89
N LEU A 138 -5.76 6.19 10.61
CA LEU A 138 -6.16 7.57 10.33
C LEU A 138 -5.87 7.98 8.88
N VAL A 139 -4.65 7.72 8.39
CA VAL A 139 -4.30 8.14 7.03
C VAL A 139 -4.98 7.30 5.95
N HIS A 140 -5.33 6.06 6.24
CA HIS A 140 -6.07 5.21 5.32
C HIS A 140 -7.56 5.57 5.27
N GLU A 141 -8.16 5.88 6.41
CA GLU A 141 -9.58 6.30 6.51
C GLU A 141 -9.82 7.63 5.82
N GLU A 142 -8.87 8.56 5.95
CA GLU A 142 -8.94 9.89 5.35
C GLU A 142 -8.39 9.95 3.90
N ALA A 143 -7.94 8.83 3.34
CA ALA A 143 -7.47 8.79 1.97
C ALA A 143 -8.57 9.20 0.98
N ARG A 144 -8.20 10.04 0.01
CA ARG A 144 -9.10 10.57 -1.04
C ARG A 144 -8.49 10.31 -2.42
N PRO A 145 -9.29 10.37 -3.48
CA PRO A 145 -8.77 10.28 -4.85
C PRO A 145 -7.62 11.28 -5.09
N PRO A 146 -6.67 10.92 -5.96
CA PRO A 146 -5.57 11.82 -6.28
C PRO A 146 -6.03 13.23 -6.69
N ARG A 147 -5.40 14.26 -6.15
CA ARG A 147 -5.66 15.68 -6.45
C ARG A 147 -7.03 16.20 -6.00
N SER A 148 -7.70 15.52 -5.07
CA SER A 148 -8.92 16.05 -4.45
C SER A 148 -8.63 17.39 -3.78
N GLU A 149 -9.58 18.33 -3.88
CA GLU A 149 -9.48 19.66 -3.27
C GLU A 149 -9.26 19.54 -1.74
N GLY A 150 -8.42 20.40 -1.19
CA GLY A 150 -8.09 20.41 0.24
C GLY A 150 -7.19 19.25 0.70
N THR A 151 -6.68 18.42 -0.23
CA THR A 151 -5.81 17.29 0.10
C THR A 151 -4.35 17.56 -0.26
N ARG A 152 -3.44 16.85 0.40
CA ARG A 152 -2.02 16.80 0.05
C ARG A 152 -1.58 15.35 -0.14
N LYS A 153 -0.65 15.13 -1.05
CA LYS A 153 -0.01 13.83 -1.20
C LYS A 153 0.99 13.63 -0.08
N ILE A 154 0.84 12.56 0.69
CA ILE A 154 1.76 12.15 1.75
C ILE A 154 2.37 10.78 1.45
N ALA A 155 3.48 10.47 2.09
CA ALA A 155 4.02 9.11 2.17
C ALA A 155 4.17 8.75 3.64
N LEU A 156 3.65 7.58 4.01
CA LEU A 156 3.84 6.96 5.31
C LEU A 156 4.39 5.55 5.08
N THR A 157 5.49 5.24 5.73
CA THR A 157 6.06 3.89 5.78
C THR A 157 6.41 3.62 7.23
N ILE A 158 5.87 2.56 7.78
CA ILE A 158 6.11 2.15 9.16
C ILE A 158 6.55 0.69 9.15
N ALA A 159 7.62 0.39 9.88
CA ALA A 159 8.02 -0.97 10.23
C ALA A 159 8.41 -0.95 11.70
N ALA A 160 7.68 -1.68 12.52
CA ALA A 160 7.94 -1.83 13.95
C ALA A 160 7.79 -3.30 14.32
N PHE A 161 8.80 -3.89 14.93
CA PHE A 161 8.85 -5.34 15.22
C PHE A 161 9.78 -5.60 16.41
N GLY A 162 9.53 -6.71 17.12
CA GLY A 162 10.47 -7.21 18.11
C GLY A 162 11.70 -7.82 17.47
N MET A 163 12.83 -7.75 18.14
CA MET A 163 14.08 -8.40 17.73
C MET A 163 14.42 -9.51 18.71
N GLU A 164 15.18 -10.50 18.24
CA GLU A 164 15.79 -11.49 19.11
C GLU A 164 16.86 -10.81 19.98
N PRO A 165 17.00 -11.18 21.27
CA PRO A 165 17.97 -10.61 22.18
C PRO A 165 19.42 -10.92 21.80
#